data_86fe386f7d9435e91101cc473631e58b
#
_entry.id   86fe386f7d9435e91101cc473631e58b
#
_cell.length_a   1.000
_cell.length_b   1.000
_cell.length_c   1.000
_cell.angle_alpha   90.00
_cell.angle_beta   90.00
_cell.angle_gamma   90.00
#
_symmetry.space_group_name_H-M   'P 1'
#
loop_
_entity.id
_entity.type
_entity.pdbx_description
1 polymer ?
#
loop_
_entity_poly.entity_id
_entity_poly.type
_entity_poly.pdbx_seq_one_letter_code
_entity_poly.pdbx_strand_id
1 'polypeptide(L)'
;MNDEAADSLRVDRLLVYLRFARTRSAARALIEGRSLRLNRKHVRRVSESVCIGDVLTLFIGNEIKVIEVTSLPSGRASPALAQTYYRELARN
;
A
#
# COMPACT_ATOMS: atom_id res chain seq x y z
N MET A 1 5.87 -11.84 -21.65
CA MET A 1 5.74 -11.56 -21.24
C MET A 1 5.74 -10.65 -20.62
N ASN A 2 5.60 -10.10 -20.36
CA ASN A 2 5.55 -9.37 -19.83
C ASN A 2 4.80 -8.94 -19.05
N ASP A 3 4.51 -9.11 -18.66
CA ASP A 3 3.43 -8.94 -17.83
C ASP A 3 3.73 -8.62 -16.45
N GLU A 4 4.99 -8.56 -16.13
CA GLU A 4 5.37 -8.23 -14.80
C GLU A 4 4.97 -6.84 -14.43
N ALA A 5 5.00 -5.93 -15.41
CA ALA A 5 4.59 -4.58 -15.14
C ALA A 5 3.11 -4.50 -14.77
N ALA A 6 2.32 -5.42 -15.35
CA ALA A 6 0.89 -5.44 -15.05
C ALA A 6 0.61 -6.06 -13.69
N ASP A 7 1.60 -6.75 -13.11
CA ASP A 7 1.43 -7.41 -11.83
C ASP A 7 1.94 -6.60 -10.68
N SER A 8 2.17 -5.32 -10.90
CA SER A 8 2.62 -4.45 -9.83
C SER A 8 1.93 -3.10 -9.93
N LEU A 9 1.98 -2.35 -8.85
CA LEU A 9 1.36 -1.05 -8.79
C LEU A 9 2.27 -0.14 -7.96
N ARG A 10 2.37 1.12 -8.38
CA ARG A 10 3.14 2.09 -7.62
C ARG A 10 2.57 2.20 -6.22
N VAL A 11 3.45 2.31 -5.24
CA VAL A 11 3.02 2.31 -3.85
C VAL A 11 2.15 3.54 -3.55
N ASP A 12 2.44 4.70 -4.14
CA ASP A 12 1.63 5.88 -3.87
C ASP A 12 0.21 5.70 -4.39
N ARG A 13 0.04 5.08 -5.55
CA ARG A 13 -1.29 4.80 -6.07
C ARG A 13 -1.99 3.77 -5.21
N LEU A 14 -1.26 2.74 -4.80
CA LEU A 14 -1.87 1.69 -3.99
C LEU A 14 -2.42 2.27 -2.69
N LEU A 15 -1.67 3.15 -2.04
CA LEU A 15 -2.15 3.75 -0.80
C LEU A 15 -3.44 4.52 -1.00
N VAL A 16 -3.57 5.20 -2.12
CA VAL A 16 -4.80 5.93 -2.42
C VAL A 16 -5.94 4.96 -2.72
N TYR A 17 -5.67 3.95 -3.55
CA TYR A 17 -6.70 2.99 -3.95
C TYR A 17 -7.19 2.18 -2.75
N LEU A 18 -6.30 1.84 -1.82
CA LEU A 18 -6.68 1.11 -0.62
C LEU A 18 -7.25 2.03 0.46
N ARG A 19 -7.28 3.33 0.20
CA ARG A 19 -7.87 4.35 1.06
C ARG A 19 -7.09 4.59 2.34
N PHE A 20 -5.80 4.30 2.32
CA PHE A 20 -4.94 4.67 3.43
C PHE A 20 -4.47 6.11 3.31
N ALA A 21 -4.56 6.68 2.12
CA ALA A 21 -4.26 8.08 1.88
C ALA A 21 -5.35 8.64 1.00
N ARG A 22 -5.74 9.90 1.22
CA ARG A 22 -6.80 10.52 0.43
C ARG A 22 -6.33 10.91 -0.96
N THR A 23 -5.07 11.31 -1.05
CA THR A 23 -4.51 11.83 -2.29
C THR A 23 -3.11 11.31 -2.42
N ARG A 24 -2.55 11.48 -3.64
CA ARG A 24 -1.16 11.11 -3.84
C ARG A 24 -0.22 11.97 -3.03
N SER A 25 -0.59 13.23 -2.79
CA SER A 25 0.21 14.08 -1.91
C SER A 25 0.25 13.53 -0.49
N ALA A 26 -0.90 13.05 0.00
CA ALA A 26 -0.94 12.45 1.34
C ALA A 26 -0.12 11.17 1.37
N ALA A 27 -0.17 10.37 0.29
CA ALA A 27 0.63 9.17 0.22
C ALA A 27 2.12 9.51 0.23
N ARG A 28 2.50 10.55 -0.51
CA ARG A 28 3.90 10.98 -0.51
C ARG A 28 4.33 11.41 0.88
N ALA A 29 3.46 12.11 1.61
CA ALA A 29 3.80 12.54 2.95
C ALA A 29 4.07 11.36 3.88
N LEU A 30 3.29 10.29 3.75
CA LEU A 30 3.54 9.09 4.53
C LEU A 30 4.90 8.50 4.20
N ILE A 31 5.26 8.47 2.94
CA ILE A 31 6.52 7.90 2.50
C ILE A 31 7.68 8.77 2.98
N GLU A 32 7.57 10.09 2.81
CA GLU A 32 8.63 10.99 3.22
C GLU A 32 8.78 11.04 4.73
N GLY A 33 7.69 10.81 5.45
CA GLY A 33 7.71 10.74 6.90
C GLY A 33 8.18 9.40 7.43
N ARG A 34 8.57 8.49 6.55
CA ARG A 34 9.07 7.16 6.90
C ARG A 34 8.02 6.35 7.64
N SER A 35 6.76 6.56 7.30
CA SER A 35 5.63 5.89 7.95
C SER A 35 5.22 4.62 7.23
N LEU A 36 6.02 4.17 6.27
CA LEU A 36 5.64 3.03 5.45
C LEU A 36 6.84 2.14 5.20
N ARG A 37 6.64 0.86 5.43
CA ARG A 37 7.62 -0.15 5.04
C ARG A 37 6.99 -1.10 4.04
N LEU A 38 7.82 -1.53 3.09
CA LEU A 38 7.44 -2.56 2.14
C LEU A 38 8.32 -3.75 2.43
N ASN A 39 7.71 -4.82 2.90
CA ASN A 39 8.35 -6.07 3.28
C ASN A 39 9.35 -5.82 4.41
N ARG A 40 9.82 -5.02 4.92
CA ARG A 40 10.71 -4.77 6.03
C ARG A 40 11.61 -3.57 5.80
N LYS A 41 11.51 -2.97 4.60
CA LYS A 41 12.35 -1.84 4.28
C LYS A 41 11.51 -0.61 4.19
N HIS A 42 12.02 0.50 4.69
CA HIS A 42 11.33 1.76 4.51
C HIS A 42 11.20 2.08 3.03
N VAL A 43 10.01 2.48 2.63
CA VAL A 43 9.76 2.94 1.28
C VAL A 43 10.37 4.33 1.16
N ARG A 44 11.17 4.53 0.12
CA ARG A 44 11.85 5.81 -0.08
C ARG A 44 11.32 6.58 -1.27
N ARG A 45 10.69 5.89 -2.22
CA ARG A 45 10.21 6.55 -3.42
C ARG A 45 8.75 6.23 -3.62
N VAL A 46 8.01 7.23 -4.07
CA VAL A 46 6.59 7.04 -4.35
C VAL A 46 6.36 6.05 -5.48
N SER A 47 7.37 5.83 -6.31
CA SER A 47 7.23 4.96 -7.48
C SER A 47 7.63 3.52 -7.22
N GLU A 48 7.97 3.15 -5.98
CA GLU A 48 8.31 1.76 -5.72
C GLU A 48 7.12 0.86 -6.04
N SER A 49 7.42 -0.30 -6.58
CA SER A 49 6.40 -1.23 -7.03
C SER A 49 5.99 -2.17 -5.93
N VAL A 50 4.69 -2.41 -5.84
CA VAL A 50 4.12 -3.37 -4.89
C VAL A 50 3.44 -4.47 -5.69
N CYS A 51 3.69 -5.71 -5.29
CA CYS A 51 3.13 -6.88 -5.95
C CYS A 51 2.22 -7.62 -4.99
N ILE A 52 1.40 -8.50 -5.55
CA ILE A 52 0.59 -9.39 -4.73
C ILE A 52 1.52 -10.22 -3.86
N GLY A 53 1.18 -10.36 -2.59
CA GLY A 53 2.01 -11.08 -1.63
C GLY A 53 2.92 -10.18 -0.83
N ASP A 54 3.13 -8.95 -1.28
CA ASP A 54 3.96 -8.03 -0.51
C ASP A 54 3.24 -7.60 0.76
N VAL A 55 4.02 -7.30 1.79
CA VAL A 55 3.51 -6.90 3.08
C VAL A 55 3.86 -5.43 3.30
N LEU A 56 2.85 -4.66 3.62
CA LEU A 56 3.02 -3.24 3.95
C LEU A 56 2.83 -3.06 5.45
N THR A 57 3.73 -2.30 6.05
CA THR A 57 3.61 -1.89 7.43
C THR A 57 3.40 -0.39 7.44
N LEU A 58 2.26 0.05 8.00
CA LEU A 58 1.90 1.45 8.01
C LEU A 58 1.88 1.96 9.45
N PHE A 59 2.47 3.13 9.65
CA PHE A 59 2.44 3.80 10.95
C PHE A 59 1.54 5.00 10.79
N ILE A 60 0.27 4.84 11.14
CA ILE A 60 -0.72 5.89 10.95
C ILE A 60 -1.35 6.21 12.29
N GLY A 61 -1.30 7.49 12.65
CA GLY A 61 -1.75 7.90 13.96
C GLY A 61 -0.86 7.23 15.00
N ASN A 62 -1.47 6.60 15.99
CA ASN A 62 -0.72 5.89 17.02
C ASN A 62 -0.77 4.40 16.81
N GLU A 63 -1.09 3.96 15.58
CA GLU A 63 -1.27 2.55 15.32
C GLU A 63 -0.31 2.06 14.26
N ILE A 64 0.05 0.80 14.39
CA ILE A 64 0.80 0.11 13.38
C ILE A 64 -0.15 -0.87 12.73
N LYS A 65 -0.27 -0.77 11.41
CA LYS A 65 -1.14 -1.67 10.66
C LYS A 65 -0.27 -2.46 9.69
N VAL A 66 -0.40 -3.77 9.71
CA VAL A 66 0.36 -4.65 8.84
C VAL A 66 -0.62 -5.36 7.94
N ILE A 67 -0.43 -5.22 6.64
CA ILE A 67 -1.33 -5.83 5.68
C ILE A 67 -0.54 -6.59 4.61
N GLU A 68 -1.17 -7.62 4.08
CA GLU A 68 -0.64 -8.34 2.94
C GLU A 68 -1.51 -8.02 1.74
N VAL A 69 -0.90 -7.64 0.63
CA VAL A 69 -1.64 -7.32 -0.59
C VAL A 69 -2.06 -8.62 -1.24
N THR A 70 -3.37 -8.82 -1.40
CA THR A 70 -3.89 -10.06 -1.96
C THR A 70 -4.37 -9.89 -3.39
N SER A 71 -4.65 -8.67 -3.81
CA SER A 71 -4.91 -8.38 -5.22
C SER A 71 -4.61 -6.92 -5.47
N LEU A 72 -4.46 -6.57 -6.73
CA LEU A 72 -4.10 -5.20 -7.09
C LEU A 72 -5.32 -4.50 -7.66
N PRO A 73 -5.72 -3.39 -7.05
CA PRO A 73 -6.86 -2.63 -7.57
C PRO A 73 -6.51 -1.92 -8.86
N SER A 74 -7.50 -1.68 -9.69
CA SER A 74 -7.32 -0.93 -10.92
C SER A 74 -7.68 0.53 -10.75
N GLY A 75 -8.17 0.91 -9.58
CA GLY A 75 -8.53 2.28 -9.31
C GLY A 75 -9.06 2.41 -7.91
N ARG A 76 -9.51 3.63 -7.58
CA ARG A 76 -10.08 3.85 -6.26
C ARG A 76 -11.38 3.07 -6.12
N ALA A 77 -11.58 2.47 -4.98
CA ALA A 77 -12.75 1.66 -4.71
C ALA A 77 -13.47 2.20 -3.48
N SER A 78 -14.70 1.71 -3.28
CA SER A 78 -15.43 2.03 -2.06
C SER A 78 -14.66 1.46 -0.86
N PRO A 79 -14.94 1.95 0.35
CA PRO A 79 -14.24 1.41 1.51
C PRO A 79 -14.39 -0.09 1.66
N ALA A 80 -15.57 -0.63 1.42
CA ALA A 80 -15.79 -2.06 1.56
C ALA A 80 -15.01 -2.84 0.53
N LEU A 81 -15.02 -2.37 -0.72
CA LEU A 81 -14.29 -3.07 -1.78
C LEU A 81 -12.78 -2.95 -1.57
N ALA A 82 -12.32 -1.80 -1.09
CA ALA A 82 -10.89 -1.61 -0.87
C ALA A 82 -10.34 -2.66 0.10
N GLN A 83 -11.13 -3.05 1.09
CA GLN A 83 -10.68 -4.02 2.06
C GLN A 83 -10.52 -5.42 1.47
N THR A 84 -11.07 -5.68 0.29
CA THR A 84 -10.94 -6.98 -0.33
C THR A 84 -9.62 -7.14 -1.07
N TYR A 85 -8.84 -6.07 -1.20
CA TYR A 85 -7.57 -6.14 -1.92
C TYR A 85 -6.41 -6.48 -1.00
N TYR A 86 -6.64 -6.53 0.30
CA TYR A 86 -5.58 -6.86 1.24
C TYR A 86 -6.15 -7.63 2.41
N ARG A 87 -5.24 -8.25 3.13
CA ARG A 87 -5.59 -8.99 4.33
C ARG A 87 -4.79 -8.40 5.47
N GLU A 88 -5.46 -8.01 6.53
CA GLU A 88 -4.77 -7.47 7.68
C GLU A 88 -4.15 -8.61 8.47
N LEU A 89 -2.86 -8.50 8.76
CA LEU A 89 -2.15 -9.51 9.50
C LEU A 89 -2.28 -9.23 10.98
N ALA A 90 -2.09 -10.27 11.78
CA ALA A 90 -2.18 -10.11 13.21
C ALA A 90 -1.15 -9.09 13.67
N ARG A 91 -1.50 -8.30 14.66
CA ARG A 91 -0.60 -7.31 15.20
C ARG A 91 -0.60 -7.43 16.72
N ASN A 92 0.52 -7.08 17.24
CA ASN A 92 0.67 -7.16 18.68
C ASN A 92 1.43 -5.98 19.20
#